data_92c6742fc20fbf8caa4a1aa792ba38dd
#
_entry.id   92c6742fc20fbf8caa4a1aa792ba38dd
#
_cell.length_a   1.000
_cell.length_b   1.000
_cell.length_c   1.000
_cell.angle_alpha   90.00
_cell.angle_beta   90.00
_cell.angle_gamma   90.00
#
_symmetry.space_group_name_H-M   'P 1'
#
loop_
_entity.id
_entity.type
_entity.pdbx_description
1 polymer ?
#
loop_
_entity_poly.entity_id
_entity_poly.type
_entity_poly.pdbx_seq_one_letter_code
_entity_poly.pdbx_strand_id
1 'polypeptide(L)'
;MDNKIEVFKNEQFGEVRTILDGETLLFCGSDVARALGYARPGKAIIDHCKGVLKRDTLTSGGTQSLSYITEGDVYRLIVHSKLPSAERFEHWLFDEVVPMIRK
;
A
#
# COMPACT_ATOMS: atom_id res chain seq x y z
N MET A 1 -1.74 -9.29 19.78
CA MET A 1 -2.28 -8.17 19.07
C MET A 1 -2.51 -8.53 17.65
N ASP A 2 -3.72 -8.31 17.21
CA ASP A 2 -4.07 -8.77 15.88
C ASP A 2 -3.73 -7.72 14.85
N ASN A 3 -2.70 -7.99 14.06
CA ASN A 3 -2.43 -7.19 12.87
C ASN A 3 -3.39 -7.67 11.80
N LYS A 4 -4.58 -7.10 11.86
CA LYS A 4 -5.62 -7.51 10.95
C LYS A 4 -5.38 -6.92 9.59
N ILE A 5 -5.34 -7.77 8.58
CA ILE A 5 -5.18 -7.34 7.21
C ILE A 5 -6.53 -7.04 6.63
N GLU A 6 -6.69 -5.84 6.09
CA GLU A 6 -7.89 -5.48 5.34
C GLU A 6 -7.54 -5.28 3.89
N VAL A 7 -8.42 -5.71 3.00
CA VAL A 7 -8.22 -5.60 1.56
C VAL A 7 -9.26 -4.65 1.01
N PHE A 8 -8.79 -3.61 0.32
CA PHE A 8 -9.66 -2.64 -0.33
C PHE A 8 -9.53 -2.79 -1.83
N LYS A 9 -10.67 -2.92 -2.51
CA LYS A 9 -10.71 -3.19 -3.94
C LYS A 9 -11.21 -1.99 -4.70
N ASN A 10 -10.61 -1.77 -5.87
CA ASN A 10 -10.99 -0.69 -6.76
C ASN A 10 -10.91 -1.20 -8.19
N GLU A 11 -11.89 -0.89 -9.01
CA GLU A 11 -11.91 -1.38 -10.38
C GLU A 11 -10.72 -0.88 -11.18
N GLN A 12 -10.25 0.34 -10.90
CA GLN A 12 -9.15 0.93 -11.64
C GLN A 12 -7.79 0.50 -11.08
N PHE A 13 -7.68 0.39 -9.76
CA PHE A 13 -6.36 0.22 -9.11
C PHE A 13 -6.11 -1.18 -8.57
N GLY A 14 -7.11 -2.06 -8.62
CA GLY A 14 -6.97 -3.41 -8.09
C GLY A 14 -7.12 -3.43 -6.58
N GLU A 15 -6.35 -4.28 -5.93
CA GLU A 15 -6.46 -4.49 -4.50
C GLU A 15 -5.30 -3.86 -3.76
N VAL A 16 -5.61 -3.21 -2.65
CA VAL A 16 -4.59 -2.69 -1.74
C VAL A 16 -4.82 -3.27 -0.36
N ARG A 17 -3.84 -4.02 0.14
CA ARG A 17 -3.88 -4.61 1.47
C ARG A 17 -3.30 -3.63 2.47
N THR A 18 -3.94 -3.54 3.64
CA THR A 18 -3.51 -2.65 4.71
C THR A 18 -3.45 -3.40 6.03
N ILE A 19 -2.63 -2.90 6.94
CA ILE A 19 -2.55 -3.40 8.31
C ILE A 19 -2.62 -2.20 9.24
N LEU A 20 -3.47 -2.30 10.27
CA LEU A 20 -3.47 -1.32 11.33
C LEU A 20 -2.77 -1.94 12.53
N ASP A 21 -1.56 -1.47 12.81
CA ASP A 21 -0.73 -1.97 13.92
C ASP A 21 -0.75 -0.92 15.02
N GLY A 22 -1.64 -1.13 16.00
CA GLY A 22 -1.91 -0.10 16.99
C GLY A 22 -2.52 1.11 16.30
N GLU A 23 -1.84 2.24 16.36
CA GLU A 23 -2.27 3.46 15.67
C GLU A 23 -1.54 3.70 14.36
N THR A 24 -0.62 2.80 14.01
CA THR A 24 0.17 2.94 12.80
C THR A 24 -0.49 2.21 11.66
N LEU A 25 -0.84 2.94 10.62
CA LEU A 25 -1.43 2.37 9.42
C LEU A 25 -0.35 2.06 8.40
N LEU A 26 -0.32 0.81 7.94
CA LEU A 26 0.66 0.34 6.98
C LEU A 26 -0.03 -0.16 5.72
N PHE A 27 0.64 -0.01 4.59
CA PHE A 27 0.11 -0.40 3.28
C PHE A 27 1.05 -1.41 2.63
N CYS A 28 0.49 -2.42 1.97
CA CYS A 28 1.32 -3.35 1.21
C CYS A 28 2.01 -2.59 0.07
N GLY A 29 3.34 -2.51 0.15
CA GLY A 29 4.10 -1.69 -0.78
C GLY A 29 3.96 -2.11 -2.24
N SER A 30 3.97 -3.41 -2.50
CA SER A 30 3.84 -3.89 -3.88
C SER A 30 2.46 -3.59 -4.46
N ASP A 31 1.40 -3.64 -3.63
CA ASP A 31 0.07 -3.30 -4.10
C ASP A 31 -0.02 -1.83 -4.50
N VAL A 32 0.54 -0.95 -3.66
CA VAL A 32 0.56 0.48 -3.95
C VAL A 32 1.38 0.78 -5.19
N ALA A 33 2.58 0.22 -5.27
CA ALA A 33 3.46 0.47 -6.41
C ALA A 33 2.84 -0.03 -7.72
N ARG A 34 2.19 -1.19 -7.66
CA ARG A 34 1.51 -1.72 -8.84
C ARG A 34 0.36 -0.83 -9.27
N ALA A 35 -0.44 -0.35 -8.31
CA ALA A 35 -1.56 0.55 -8.60
C ALA A 35 -1.07 1.85 -9.22
N LEU A 36 0.13 2.30 -8.86
CA LEU A 36 0.72 3.52 -9.37
C LEU A 36 1.51 3.32 -10.67
N GLY A 37 1.44 2.13 -11.25
CA GLY A 37 2.01 1.87 -12.56
C GLY A 37 3.50 1.57 -12.60
N TYR A 38 4.11 1.29 -11.47
CA TYR A 38 5.52 0.92 -11.46
C TYR A 38 5.70 -0.48 -12.07
N ALA A 39 6.58 -0.59 -13.06
CA ALA A 39 6.83 -1.86 -13.73
C ALA A 39 7.51 -2.87 -12.80
N ARG A 40 8.30 -2.35 -11.85
CA ARG A 40 9.02 -3.18 -10.88
C ARG A 40 8.69 -2.70 -9.46
N PRO A 41 7.58 -3.18 -8.89
CA PRO A 41 7.17 -2.71 -7.56
C PRO A 41 8.23 -2.86 -6.48
N GLY A 42 8.96 -3.98 -6.45
CA GLY A 42 10.00 -4.19 -5.45
C GLY A 42 11.11 -3.16 -5.55
N LYS A 43 11.52 -2.84 -6.77
CA LYS A 43 12.57 -1.83 -6.97
C LYS A 43 12.06 -0.44 -6.59
N ALA A 44 10.82 -0.12 -6.91
CA ALA A 44 10.25 1.18 -6.54
C ALA A 44 10.26 1.37 -5.02
N ILE A 45 9.94 0.32 -4.27
CA ILE A 45 9.98 0.36 -2.82
C ILE A 45 11.39 0.64 -2.33
N ILE A 46 12.38 -0.05 -2.89
CA ILE A 46 13.78 0.15 -2.51
C ILE A 46 14.23 1.57 -2.82
N ASP A 47 13.84 2.09 -3.98
CA ASP A 47 14.31 3.39 -4.44
C ASP A 47 13.66 4.56 -3.71
N HIS A 48 12.41 4.43 -3.31
CA HIS A 48 11.63 5.59 -2.84
C HIS A 48 11.17 5.51 -1.40
N CYS A 49 11.12 4.33 -0.81
CA CYS A 49 10.55 4.17 0.53
C CYS A 49 11.63 4.15 1.61
N LYS A 50 11.29 4.69 2.79
CA LYS A 50 12.22 4.81 3.90
C LYS A 50 11.78 4.02 5.13
N GLY A 51 10.50 3.74 5.27
CA GLY A 51 9.96 3.09 6.46
C GLY A 51 9.39 1.70 6.18
N VAL A 52 10.12 0.89 5.44
CA VAL A 52 9.65 -0.44 5.03
C VAL A 52 9.71 -1.40 6.20
N LEU A 53 8.61 -2.12 6.44
CA LEU A 53 8.50 -3.15 7.47
C LEU A 53 8.06 -4.45 6.84
N LYS A 54 8.67 -5.55 7.25
CA LYS A 54 8.28 -6.87 6.77
C LYS A 54 7.22 -7.44 7.71
N ARG A 55 6.17 -8.01 7.13
CA ARG A 55 5.11 -8.69 7.88
C ARG A 55 4.72 -9.96 7.17
N ASP A 56 4.54 -11.04 7.93
CA ASP A 56 4.04 -12.27 7.37
C ASP A 56 2.57 -12.11 7.03
N THR A 57 2.21 -12.46 5.82
CA THR A 57 0.88 -12.27 5.29
C THR A 57 0.37 -13.58 4.71
N LEU A 58 -0.83 -13.99 5.12
CA LEU A 58 -1.45 -15.18 4.55
C LEU A 58 -2.00 -14.84 3.17
N THR A 59 -1.52 -15.54 2.16
CA THR A 59 -1.94 -15.35 0.77
C THR A 59 -2.48 -16.67 0.23
N SER A 60 -3.01 -16.65 -0.98
CA SER A 60 -3.49 -17.86 -1.63
C SER A 60 -2.38 -18.89 -1.82
N GLY A 61 -1.13 -18.44 -1.88
CA GLY A 61 0.02 -19.33 -1.98
C GLY A 61 0.66 -19.68 -0.65
N GLY A 62 -0.02 -19.42 0.48
CA GLY A 62 0.49 -19.68 1.81
C GLY A 62 0.98 -18.40 2.48
N THR A 63 1.69 -18.54 3.60
CA THR A 63 2.22 -17.40 4.33
C THR A 63 3.47 -16.87 3.63
N GLN A 64 3.47 -15.57 3.33
CA GLN A 64 4.59 -14.90 2.68
C GLN A 64 4.98 -13.65 3.46
N SER A 65 6.28 -13.35 3.44
CA SER A 65 6.77 -12.11 4.04
C SER A 65 6.63 -10.99 3.02
N LEU A 66 5.79 -10.01 3.31
CA LEU A 66 5.54 -8.89 2.41
C LEU A 66 6.07 -7.60 3.02
N SER A 67 6.43 -6.67 2.15
CA SER A 67 6.91 -5.35 2.57
C SER A 67 5.72 -4.43 2.74
N TYR A 68 5.60 -3.82 3.92
CA TYR A 68 4.58 -2.82 4.20
C TYR A 68 5.25 -1.47 4.39
N ILE A 69 4.58 -0.43 3.95
CA ILE A 69 5.12 0.92 3.95
C ILE A 69 4.18 1.88 4.67
N THR A 70 4.74 3.00 5.11
CA THR A 70 4.00 4.02 5.83
C THR A 70 3.24 4.94 4.88
N GLU A 71 2.36 5.78 5.44
CA GLU A 71 1.65 6.79 4.64
C GLU A 71 2.63 7.72 3.93
N GLY A 72 3.70 8.12 4.62
CA GLY A 72 4.71 8.98 4.01
C GLY A 72 5.36 8.33 2.80
N ASP A 73 5.62 7.03 2.88
CA ASP A 73 6.20 6.31 1.76
C ASP A 73 5.22 6.17 0.60
N VAL A 74 3.93 6.03 0.90
CA VAL A 74 2.93 6.04 -0.16
C VAL A 74 2.98 7.36 -0.94
N TYR A 75 3.07 8.48 -0.23
CA TYR A 75 3.20 9.78 -0.90
C TYR A 75 4.45 9.87 -1.75
N ARG A 76 5.57 9.30 -1.27
CA ARG A 76 6.80 9.30 -2.06
C ARG A 76 6.63 8.53 -3.37
N LEU A 77 5.92 7.40 -3.32
CA LEU A 77 5.62 6.66 -4.53
C LEU A 77 4.68 7.42 -5.46
N ILE A 78 3.69 8.13 -4.90
CA ILE A 78 2.77 8.93 -5.70
C ILE A 78 3.53 10.04 -6.44
N VAL A 79 4.41 10.74 -5.73
CA VAL A 79 5.16 11.86 -6.30
C VAL A 79 6.05 11.41 -7.46
N HIS A 80 6.63 10.22 -7.37
CA HIS A 80 7.52 9.71 -8.40
C HIS A 80 6.80 8.88 -9.47
N SER A 81 5.49 8.68 -9.34
CA SER A 81 4.72 7.95 -10.33
C SER A 81 4.56 8.80 -11.59
N LYS A 82 4.69 8.16 -12.75
CA LYS A 82 4.49 8.83 -14.03
C LYS A 82 3.09 8.57 -14.60
N LEU A 83 2.27 7.84 -13.86
CA LEU A 83 0.94 7.50 -14.31
C LEU A 83 -0.01 8.68 -14.11
N PRO A 84 -0.75 9.10 -15.16
CA PRO A 84 -1.70 10.22 -15.00
C PRO A 84 -2.76 9.99 -13.93
N SER A 85 -3.06 8.72 -13.63
CA SER A 85 -4.07 8.38 -12.63
C SER A 85 -3.55 8.38 -11.19
N ALA A 86 -2.28 8.76 -10.97
CA ALA A 86 -1.71 8.77 -9.62
C ALA A 86 -2.51 9.68 -8.68
N GLU A 87 -3.00 10.81 -9.18
CA GLU A 87 -3.80 11.73 -8.39
C GLU A 87 -5.14 11.11 -7.99
N ARG A 88 -5.76 10.35 -8.87
CA ARG A 88 -7.00 9.63 -8.55
C ARG A 88 -6.76 8.52 -7.54
N PHE A 89 -5.60 7.86 -7.63
CA PHE A 89 -5.23 6.86 -6.64
C PHE A 89 -5.06 7.48 -5.27
N GLU A 90 -4.38 8.62 -5.20
CA GLU A 90 -4.20 9.35 -3.96
C GLU A 90 -5.56 9.72 -3.34
N HIS A 91 -6.45 10.26 -4.14
CA HIS A 91 -7.78 10.64 -3.67
C HIS A 91 -8.54 9.43 -3.14
N TRP A 92 -8.55 8.34 -3.89
CA TRP A 92 -9.23 7.12 -3.45
C TRP A 92 -8.67 6.62 -2.12
N LEU A 93 -7.34 6.52 -2.04
CA LEU A 93 -6.70 5.93 -0.87
C LEU A 93 -6.88 6.81 0.36
N PHE A 94 -6.62 8.09 0.26
CA PHE A 94 -6.59 8.95 1.43
C PHE A 94 -7.92 9.58 1.78
N ASP A 95 -8.81 9.74 0.82
CA ASP A 95 -10.12 10.34 1.09
C ASP A 95 -11.22 9.30 1.31
N GLU A 96 -11.03 8.07 0.86
CA GLU A 96 -12.04 7.02 1.00
C GLU A 96 -11.58 5.84 1.85
N VAL A 97 -10.41 5.27 1.55
CA VAL A 97 -9.94 4.08 2.24
C VAL A 97 -9.47 4.38 3.66
N VAL A 98 -8.58 5.35 3.80
CA VAL A 98 -8.00 5.68 5.11
C VAL A 98 -9.07 6.11 6.12
N PRO A 99 -10.04 6.97 5.78
CA PRO A 99 -11.10 7.31 6.74
C PRO A 99 -11.93 6.11 7.17
N MET A 100 -12.12 5.13 6.29
CA MET A 100 -12.85 3.91 6.63
C MET A 100 -12.11 3.10 7.69
N ILE A 101 -10.80 3.08 7.63
CA ILE A 101 -9.97 2.34 8.59
C ILE A 101 -9.92 3.06 9.93
N ARG A 102 -9.88 4.38 9.91
CA ARG A 102 -9.71 5.21 11.11
C ARG A 102 -11.00 5.73 11.72
N LYS A 103 -12.06 5.02 11.56
CA LYS A 103 -13.34 5.44 12.13
C LYS A 103 -13.25 5.75 13.62
#